data_e75155a0fbc41fa8295ba0df2066e922
#
_entry.id   e75155a0fbc41fa8295ba0df2066e922
#
_cell.length_a   1.000
_cell.length_b   1.000
_cell.length_c   1.000
_cell.angle_alpha   90.00
_cell.angle_beta   90.00
_cell.angle_gamma   90.00
#
_symmetry.space_group_name_H-M   'P 1'
#
loop_
_entity.id
_entity.type
_entity.pdbx_description
1 polymer ?
#
loop_
_entity_poly.entity_id
_entity_poly.type
_entity_poly.pdbx_seq_one_letter_code
_entity_poly.pdbx_strand_id
1 'polypeptide(L)'
;MRVYKVPVLKSVMDVLMALSKAFPMNLVLLIFYLIWTTQFSSIAAFFHSQKTIKDVSLMYVAIAALVFCSLASISEIIRSGLISVDKGQYEAGYASGLTKAQTFFHVIVPQAVRAVIPPLTNDILSLVKGTALVSVIGVSDILTDSINAASAAYSYLEAYVAAALVFWGIGIVLERLS
;
A
#
# COMPACT_ATOMS: atom_id res chain seq x y z
N MET A 1 -17.55 -0.86 -15.09
CA MET A 1 -17.67 0.57 -15.35
C MET A 1 -16.36 1.05 -15.98
N ARG A 2 -16.34 1.37 -17.26
CA ARG A 2 -15.15 1.94 -17.92
C ARG A 2 -15.18 3.43 -17.68
N VAL A 3 -14.47 3.92 -16.69
CA VAL A 3 -14.50 5.35 -16.31
C VAL A 3 -13.67 6.23 -17.25
N TYR A 4 -12.73 5.67 -18.02
CA TYR A 4 -11.94 6.46 -18.98
C TYR A 4 -11.78 5.74 -20.32
N LYS A 5 -12.19 6.41 -21.41
CA LYS A 5 -12.00 5.98 -22.80
C LYS A 5 -10.62 6.39 -23.35
N VAL A 6 -9.59 6.48 -22.51
CA VAL A 6 -8.24 6.78 -22.98
C VAL A 6 -7.46 5.45 -23.01
N PRO A 7 -7.34 4.80 -24.18
CA PRO A 7 -6.78 3.45 -24.28
C PRO A 7 -5.32 3.39 -23.79
N VAL A 8 -4.55 4.43 -24.01
CA VAL A 8 -3.15 4.51 -23.56
C VAL A 8 -3.05 4.53 -22.04
N LEU A 9 -3.82 5.39 -21.36
CA LEU A 9 -3.80 5.48 -19.91
C LEU A 9 -4.24 4.16 -19.25
N LYS A 10 -5.26 3.50 -19.83
CA LYS A 10 -5.70 2.20 -19.37
C LYS A 10 -4.57 1.17 -19.48
N SER A 11 -3.91 1.09 -20.64
CA SER A 11 -2.83 0.12 -20.86
C SER A 11 -1.65 0.35 -19.88
N VAL A 12 -1.28 1.61 -19.66
CA VAL A 12 -0.23 1.96 -18.69
C VAL A 12 -0.63 1.52 -17.28
N MET A 13 -1.85 1.79 -16.85
CA MET A 13 -2.34 1.39 -15.52
C MET A 13 -2.43 -0.13 -15.39
N ASP A 14 -2.91 -0.84 -16.42
CA ASP A 14 -2.98 -2.31 -16.41
C ASP A 14 -1.56 -2.93 -16.29
N VAL A 15 -0.57 -2.36 -16.97
CA VAL A 15 0.84 -2.78 -16.87
C VAL A 15 1.40 -2.49 -15.48
N LEU A 16 1.20 -1.29 -14.92
CA LEU A 16 1.66 -0.95 -13.57
C LEU A 16 1.04 -1.87 -12.51
N MET A 17 -0.25 -2.16 -12.59
CA MET A 17 -0.93 -3.09 -11.70
C MET A 17 -0.41 -4.53 -11.86
N ALA A 18 -0.11 -4.96 -13.09
CA ALA A 18 0.47 -6.27 -13.33
C ALA A 18 1.89 -6.37 -12.74
N LEU A 19 2.72 -5.35 -12.92
CA LEU A 19 4.08 -5.29 -12.37
C LEU A 19 4.06 -5.28 -10.83
N SER A 20 3.19 -4.48 -10.20
CA SER A 20 3.12 -4.41 -8.73
C SER A 20 2.70 -5.73 -8.07
N LYS A 21 1.98 -6.59 -8.79
CA LYS A 21 1.58 -7.94 -8.33
C LYS A 21 2.58 -9.04 -8.67
N ALA A 22 3.35 -8.87 -9.75
CA ALA A 22 4.22 -9.91 -10.26
C ALA A 22 5.48 -10.10 -9.42
N PHE A 23 5.94 -9.05 -8.73
CA PHE A 23 7.21 -9.08 -8.02
C PHE A 23 7.03 -9.25 -6.51
N PRO A 24 7.87 -10.10 -5.85
CA PRO A 24 7.95 -10.12 -4.39
C PRO A 24 8.33 -8.75 -3.83
N MET A 25 7.73 -8.37 -2.70
CA MET A 25 7.94 -7.05 -2.08
C MET A 25 9.41 -6.75 -1.77
N ASN A 26 10.17 -7.73 -1.29
CA ASN A 26 11.61 -7.57 -1.04
C ASN A 26 12.40 -7.22 -2.31
N LEU A 27 12.02 -7.79 -3.45
CA LEU A 27 12.65 -7.48 -4.73
C LEU A 27 12.30 -6.06 -5.19
N VAL A 28 11.06 -5.64 -5.01
CA VAL A 28 10.63 -4.26 -5.32
C VAL A 28 11.42 -3.26 -4.47
N LEU A 29 11.56 -3.50 -3.16
CA LEU A 29 12.36 -2.67 -2.26
C LEU A 29 13.80 -2.53 -2.75
N LEU A 30 14.46 -3.63 -3.12
CA LEU A 30 15.82 -3.62 -3.65
C LEU A 30 15.92 -2.88 -4.98
N ILE A 31 14.98 -3.06 -5.90
CA ILE A 31 14.96 -2.35 -7.18
C ILE A 31 14.83 -0.84 -6.96
N PHE A 32 13.91 -0.40 -6.10
CA PHE A 32 13.75 1.02 -5.76
C PHE A 32 15.01 1.59 -5.12
N TYR A 33 15.64 0.85 -4.21
CA TYR A 33 16.90 1.23 -3.59
C TYR A 33 18.03 1.36 -4.62
N LEU A 34 18.18 0.39 -5.52
CA LEU A 34 19.20 0.43 -6.56
C LEU A 34 18.98 1.56 -7.57
N ILE A 35 17.75 1.79 -7.99
CA ILE A 35 17.41 2.94 -8.83
C ILE A 35 17.75 4.24 -8.10
N TRP A 36 17.38 4.34 -6.83
CA TRP A 36 17.68 5.50 -6.01
C TRP A 36 19.20 5.76 -5.93
N THR A 37 19.99 4.75 -5.58
CA THR A 37 21.43 4.90 -5.37
C THR A 37 22.20 5.17 -6.66
N THR A 38 21.76 4.60 -7.78
CA THR A 38 22.47 4.75 -9.07
C THR A 38 22.01 5.97 -9.86
N GLN A 39 20.73 6.39 -9.74
CA GLN A 39 20.16 7.46 -10.55
C GLN A 39 19.94 8.77 -9.78
N PHE A 40 20.28 8.81 -8.49
CA PHE A 40 20.02 9.97 -7.65
C PHE A 40 20.60 11.27 -8.23
N SER A 41 21.84 11.26 -8.69
CA SER A 41 22.50 12.44 -9.25
C SER A 41 21.77 12.97 -10.50
N SER A 42 21.31 12.07 -11.36
CA SER A 42 20.56 12.42 -12.57
C SER A 42 19.18 12.98 -12.22
N ILE A 43 18.51 12.40 -11.23
CA ILE A 43 17.21 12.86 -10.72
C ILE A 43 17.36 14.25 -10.07
N ALA A 44 18.35 14.43 -9.21
CA ALA A 44 18.63 15.70 -8.55
C ALA A 44 18.95 16.81 -9.58
N ALA A 45 19.75 16.51 -10.60
CA ALA A 45 20.05 17.43 -11.68
C ALA A 45 18.80 17.83 -12.48
N PHE A 46 17.92 16.87 -12.78
CA PHE A 46 16.66 17.14 -13.48
C PHE A 46 15.76 18.13 -12.72
N PHE A 47 15.71 18.01 -11.38
CA PHE A 47 14.95 18.91 -10.52
C PHE A 47 15.75 20.15 -10.07
N HIS A 48 16.94 20.42 -10.64
CA HIS A 48 17.86 21.49 -10.24
C HIS A 48 18.13 21.53 -8.72
N SER A 49 18.15 20.36 -8.09
CA SER A 49 18.38 20.22 -6.65
C SER A 49 19.87 20.07 -6.35
N GLN A 50 20.33 20.82 -5.34
CA GLN A 50 21.72 20.70 -4.83
C GLN A 50 21.87 19.62 -3.75
N LYS A 51 20.80 18.86 -3.45
CA LYS A 51 20.80 17.80 -2.45
C LYS A 51 21.68 16.63 -2.91
N THR A 52 22.39 16.06 -1.95
CA THR A 52 23.12 14.81 -2.13
C THR A 52 22.28 13.62 -1.68
N ILE A 53 22.67 12.42 -2.04
CA ILE A 53 21.96 11.20 -1.61
C ILE A 53 21.89 11.06 -0.09
N LYS A 54 22.83 11.64 0.65
CA LYS A 54 22.88 11.62 2.12
C LYS A 54 21.85 12.55 2.76
N ASP A 55 21.38 13.56 2.04
CA ASP A 55 20.38 14.51 2.53
C ASP A 55 18.94 13.99 2.47
N VAL A 56 18.75 12.81 1.88
CA VAL A 56 17.42 12.22 1.69
C VAL A 56 17.36 10.87 2.39
N SER A 57 16.44 10.74 3.32
CA SER A 57 16.25 9.51 4.08
C SER A 57 15.79 8.35 3.20
N LEU A 58 16.38 7.17 3.38
CA LEU A 58 15.94 5.92 2.75
C LEU A 58 14.50 5.54 3.11
N MET A 59 13.93 6.13 4.15
CA MET A 59 12.52 5.99 4.50
C MET A 59 11.60 6.38 3.33
N TYR A 60 11.93 7.42 2.56
CA TYR A 60 11.13 7.82 1.39
C TYR A 60 11.18 6.76 0.29
N VAL A 61 12.31 6.09 0.11
CA VAL A 61 12.47 4.98 -0.84
C VAL A 61 11.63 3.79 -0.40
N ALA A 62 11.67 3.45 0.90
CA ALA A 62 10.84 2.40 1.49
C ALA A 62 9.35 2.69 1.29
N ILE A 63 8.90 3.90 1.62
CA ILE A 63 7.49 4.31 1.45
C ILE A 63 7.08 4.22 -0.02
N ALA A 64 7.90 4.71 -0.96
CA ALA A 64 7.61 4.65 -2.39
C ALA A 64 7.44 3.21 -2.89
N ALA A 65 8.31 2.30 -2.45
CA ALA A 65 8.25 0.88 -2.80
C ALA A 65 6.99 0.20 -2.21
N LEU A 66 6.68 0.45 -0.93
CA LEU A 66 5.49 -0.08 -0.27
C LEU A 66 4.20 0.43 -0.91
N VAL A 67 4.13 1.73 -1.23
CA VAL A 67 2.99 2.32 -1.95
C VAL A 67 2.84 1.67 -3.33
N PHE A 68 3.94 1.48 -4.08
CA PHE A 68 3.89 0.81 -5.36
C PHE A 68 3.31 -0.61 -5.26
N CYS A 69 3.72 -1.40 -4.27
CA CYS A 69 3.20 -2.75 -4.03
C CYS A 69 1.70 -2.75 -3.71
N SER A 70 1.20 -1.72 -3.01
CA SER A 70 -0.20 -1.64 -2.57
C SER A 70 -1.16 -1.10 -3.63
N LEU A 71 -0.66 -0.39 -4.65
CA LEU A 71 -1.51 0.28 -5.64
C LEU A 71 -2.53 -0.64 -6.29
N ALA A 72 -2.10 -1.84 -6.70
CA ALA A 72 -2.99 -2.78 -7.38
C ALA A 72 -4.02 -3.37 -6.43
N SER A 73 -3.61 -3.75 -5.21
CA SER A 73 -4.50 -4.31 -4.20
C SER A 73 -5.60 -3.32 -3.82
N ILE A 74 -5.22 -2.11 -3.43
CA ILE A 74 -6.16 -1.05 -3.03
C ILE A 74 -7.12 -0.71 -4.19
N SER A 75 -6.61 -0.60 -5.42
CA SER A 75 -7.44 -0.33 -6.60
C SER A 75 -8.50 -1.41 -6.82
N GLU A 76 -8.13 -2.69 -6.63
CA GLU A 76 -9.06 -3.81 -6.76
C GLU A 76 -10.06 -3.89 -5.60
N ILE A 77 -9.64 -3.60 -4.38
CA ILE A 77 -10.51 -3.54 -3.21
C ILE A 77 -11.61 -2.48 -3.44
N ILE A 78 -11.23 -1.27 -3.85
CA ILE A 78 -12.19 -0.20 -4.14
C ILE A 78 -13.12 -0.60 -5.30
N ARG A 79 -12.55 -1.17 -6.37
CA ARG A 79 -13.36 -1.62 -7.51
C ARG A 79 -14.34 -2.70 -7.13
N SER A 80 -13.93 -3.70 -6.36
CA SER A 80 -14.79 -4.79 -5.92
C SER A 80 -15.89 -4.31 -5.01
N GLY A 81 -15.61 -3.37 -4.09
CA GLY A 81 -16.63 -2.76 -3.24
C GLY A 81 -17.70 -2.00 -4.02
N LEU A 82 -17.31 -1.28 -5.09
CA LEU A 82 -18.28 -0.59 -5.95
C LEU A 82 -19.13 -1.58 -6.78
N ILE A 83 -18.54 -2.70 -7.20
CA ILE A 83 -19.23 -3.73 -7.99
C ILE A 83 -20.13 -4.62 -7.10
N SER A 84 -19.83 -4.76 -5.82
CA SER A 84 -20.61 -5.58 -4.90
C SER A 84 -22.00 -5.01 -4.60
N VAL A 85 -22.21 -3.72 -4.84
CA VAL A 85 -23.53 -3.10 -4.67
C VAL A 85 -24.45 -3.54 -5.79
N ASP A 86 -25.61 -4.08 -5.40
CA ASP A 86 -26.61 -4.60 -6.34
C ASP A 86 -27.08 -3.53 -7.33
N LYS A 87 -27.30 -3.94 -8.59
CA LYS A 87 -27.76 -3.05 -9.65
C LYS A 87 -29.14 -2.46 -9.36
N GLY A 88 -29.98 -3.20 -8.63
CA GLY A 88 -31.29 -2.73 -8.19
C GLY A 88 -31.22 -1.48 -7.32
N GLN A 89 -30.09 -1.24 -6.61
CA GLN A 89 -29.89 0.00 -5.84
C GLN A 89 -29.76 1.23 -6.76
N TYR A 90 -29.14 1.07 -7.93
CA TYR A 90 -29.10 2.14 -8.95
C TYR A 90 -30.49 2.38 -9.54
N GLU A 91 -31.21 1.32 -9.85
CA GLU A 91 -32.55 1.39 -10.44
C GLU A 91 -33.57 2.01 -9.44
N ALA A 92 -33.53 1.61 -8.17
CA ALA A 92 -34.32 2.19 -7.11
C ALA A 92 -34.03 3.68 -6.91
N GLY A 93 -32.77 4.08 -6.92
CA GLY A 93 -32.39 5.49 -6.84
C GLY A 93 -32.99 6.32 -7.99
N TYR A 94 -32.89 5.81 -9.22
CA TYR A 94 -33.44 6.50 -10.40
C TYR A 94 -34.98 6.53 -10.34
N ALA A 95 -35.64 5.43 -9.94
CA ALA A 95 -37.09 5.37 -9.79
C ALA A 95 -37.59 6.36 -8.72
N SER A 96 -36.75 6.66 -7.70
CA SER A 96 -37.08 7.67 -6.68
C SER A 96 -36.77 9.11 -7.13
N GLY A 97 -36.44 9.33 -8.40
CA GLY A 97 -36.19 10.66 -8.96
C GLY A 97 -34.79 11.22 -8.68
N LEU A 98 -33.87 10.42 -8.12
CA LEU A 98 -32.48 10.85 -7.90
C LEU A 98 -31.73 10.90 -9.21
N THR A 99 -30.88 11.92 -9.36
CA THR A 99 -29.93 11.98 -10.48
C THR A 99 -28.85 10.91 -10.31
N LYS A 100 -28.09 10.61 -11.39
CA LYS A 100 -26.98 9.63 -11.36
C LYS A 100 -25.96 9.96 -10.27
N ALA A 101 -25.62 11.24 -10.11
CA ALA A 101 -24.68 11.68 -9.09
C ALA A 101 -25.25 11.50 -7.68
N GLN A 102 -26.49 11.90 -7.45
CA GLN A 102 -27.17 11.72 -6.17
C GLN A 102 -27.28 10.23 -5.80
N THR A 103 -27.72 9.39 -6.72
CA THR A 103 -27.77 7.93 -6.50
C THR A 103 -26.38 7.40 -6.16
N PHE A 104 -25.35 7.78 -6.91
CA PHE A 104 -23.98 7.30 -6.67
C PHE A 104 -23.48 7.70 -5.27
N PHE A 105 -23.53 8.99 -4.92
CA PHE A 105 -22.95 9.46 -3.66
C PHE A 105 -23.82 9.17 -2.42
N HIS A 106 -25.15 9.15 -2.53
CA HIS A 106 -26.01 8.96 -1.37
C HIS A 106 -26.46 7.51 -1.15
N VAL A 107 -26.47 6.68 -2.20
CA VAL A 107 -26.93 5.29 -2.10
C VAL A 107 -25.79 4.29 -2.28
N ILE A 108 -24.99 4.43 -3.35
CA ILE A 108 -24.00 3.43 -3.73
C ILE A 108 -22.73 3.55 -2.90
N VAL A 109 -22.14 4.74 -2.80
CA VAL A 109 -20.87 4.94 -2.08
C VAL A 109 -20.96 4.52 -0.62
N PRO A 110 -22.00 4.86 0.17
CA PRO A 110 -22.08 4.40 1.57
C PRO A 110 -22.14 2.88 1.72
N GLN A 111 -22.80 2.18 0.78
CA GLN A 111 -22.84 0.72 0.77
C GLN A 111 -21.49 0.12 0.35
N ALA A 112 -20.88 0.67 -0.70
CA ALA A 112 -19.57 0.23 -1.18
C ALA A 112 -18.49 0.41 -0.11
N VAL A 113 -18.48 1.52 0.64
CA VAL A 113 -17.51 1.77 1.72
C VAL A 113 -17.58 0.66 2.77
N ARG A 114 -18.77 0.24 3.19
CA ARG A 114 -18.92 -0.87 4.15
C ARG A 114 -18.35 -2.19 3.63
N ALA A 115 -18.47 -2.44 2.32
CA ALA A 115 -17.91 -3.63 1.69
C ALA A 115 -16.38 -3.55 1.51
N VAL A 116 -15.82 -2.32 1.42
CA VAL A 116 -14.39 -2.08 1.24
C VAL A 116 -13.62 -2.17 2.55
N ILE A 117 -14.21 -1.79 3.68
CA ILE A 117 -13.50 -1.70 4.98
C ILE A 117 -12.79 -3.01 5.36
N PRO A 118 -13.44 -4.20 5.40
CA PRO A 118 -12.76 -5.42 5.83
C PRO A 118 -11.56 -5.82 4.95
N PRO A 119 -11.66 -5.87 3.61
CA PRO A 119 -10.51 -6.20 2.79
C PRO A 119 -9.42 -5.11 2.82
N LEU A 120 -9.78 -3.84 3.01
CA LEU A 120 -8.82 -2.75 3.18
C LEU A 120 -8.04 -2.90 4.49
N THR A 121 -8.70 -3.28 5.59
CA THR A 121 -8.03 -3.57 6.85
C THR A 121 -7.02 -4.71 6.70
N ASN A 122 -7.38 -5.77 6.00
CA ASN A 122 -6.45 -6.88 5.72
C ASN A 122 -5.25 -6.44 4.88
N ASP A 123 -5.45 -5.54 3.91
CA ASP A 123 -4.36 -4.99 3.10
C ASP A 123 -3.42 -4.11 3.94
N ILE A 124 -3.98 -3.25 4.81
CA ILE A 124 -3.20 -2.45 5.77
C ILE A 124 -2.39 -3.34 6.71
N LEU A 125 -2.98 -4.41 7.25
CA LEU A 125 -2.28 -5.38 8.08
C LEU A 125 -1.12 -6.05 7.34
N SER A 126 -1.33 -6.39 6.08
CA SER A 126 -0.28 -6.95 5.22
C SER A 126 0.85 -5.95 4.98
N LEU A 127 0.53 -4.67 4.79
CA LEU A 127 1.52 -3.60 4.69
C LEU A 127 2.33 -3.42 5.98
N VAL A 128 1.66 -3.39 7.14
CA VAL A 128 2.34 -3.29 8.44
C VAL A 128 3.32 -4.46 8.63
N LYS A 129 2.91 -5.69 8.30
CA LYS A 129 3.82 -6.85 8.33
C LYS A 129 4.95 -6.70 7.28
N GLY A 130 4.65 -6.12 6.13
CA GLY A 130 5.62 -5.87 5.06
C GLY A 130 6.69 -4.84 5.42
N THR A 131 6.44 -3.97 6.41
CA THR A 131 7.48 -3.03 6.87
C THR A 131 8.70 -3.73 7.48
N ALA A 132 8.56 -4.96 7.98
CA ALA A 132 9.70 -5.74 8.45
C ALA A 132 10.76 -6.02 7.35
N LEU A 133 10.38 -5.88 6.07
CA LEU A 133 11.31 -6.07 4.94
C LEU A 133 12.14 -4.81 4.63
N VAL A 134 11.81 -3.64 5.17
CA VAL A 134 12.54 -2.39 4.86
C VAL A 134 13.96 -2.39 5.41
N SER A 135 14.24 -3.25 6.38
CA SER A 135 15.59 -3.50 6.90
C SER A 135 16.58 -3.93 5.83
N VAL A 136 16.12 -4.59 4.76
CA VAL A 136 16.96 -5.04 3.63
C VAL A 136 17.62 -3.86 2.92
N ILE A 137 17.02 -2.68 2.96
CA ILE A 137 17.59 -1.45 2.39
C ILE A 137 18.19 -0.51 3.46
N GLY A 138 18.36 -1.00 4.70
CA GLY A 138 18.98 -0.25 5.79
C GLY A 138 18.05 0.72 6.53
N VAL A 139 16.74 0.55 6.40
CA VAL A 139 15.75 1.29 7.21
C VAL A 139 15.43 0.49 8.46
N SER A 140 15.57 1.11 9.63
CA SER A 140 15.21 0.47 10.91
C SER A 140 13.71 0.31 11.06
N ASP A 141 13.30 -0.83 11.59
CA ASP A 141 11.93 -1.18 11.89
C ASP A 141 11.84 -1.99 13.22
N ILE A 142 10.65 -2.39 13.62
CA ILE A 142 10.41 -3.15 14.86
C ILE A 142 11.28 -4.40 14.93
N LEU A 143 11.41 -5.15 13.83
CA LEU A 143 12.19 -6.38 13.79
C LEU A 143 13.68 -6.09 13.92
N THR A 144 14.19 -5.14 13.15
CA THR A 144 15.60 -4.73 13.16
C THR A 144 16.02 -4.21 14.53
N ASP A 145 15.20 -3.33 15.14
CA ASP A 145 15.50 -2.77 16.44
C ASP A 145 15.46 -3.83 17.55
N SER A 146 14.53 -4.80 17.47
CA SER A 146 14.49 -5.95 18.38
C SER A 146 15.76 -6.80 18.27
N ILE A 147 16.23 -7.10 17.06
CA ILE A 147 17.46 -7.86 16.82
C ILE A 147 18.68 -7.09 17.32
N ASN A 148 18.76 -5.79 17.04
CA ASN A 148 19.87 -4.95 17.49
C ASN A 148 19.96 -4.91 19.03
N ALA A 149 18.82 -4.77 19.70
CA ALA A 149 18.78 -4.79 21.18
C ALA A 149 19.24 -6.13 21.77
N ALA A 150 18.96 -7.23 21.11
CA ALA A 150 19.32 -8.58 21.55
C ALA A 150 20.74 -9.01 21.16
N SER A 151 21.38 -8.30 20.24
CA SER A 151 22.67 -8.70 19.65
C SER A 151 23.80 -8.84 20.69
N ALA A 152 23.84 -7.95 21.69
CA ALA A 152 24.85 -7.96 22.75
C ALA A 152 24.77 -9.20 23.67
N ALA A 153 23.58 -9.79 23.82
CA ALA A 153 23.34 -10.96 24.66
C ALA A 153 23.13 -12.25 23.83
N TYR A 154 23.22 -12.20 22.53
CA TYR A 154 22.92 -13.30 21.60
C TYR A 154 21.50 -13.89 21.78
N SER A 155 20.55 -13.11 22.32
CA SER A 155 19.18 -13.54 22.60
C SER A 155 18.25 -13.30 21.40
N TYR A 156 18.62 -13.84 20.24
CA TYR A 156 17.88 -13.61 18.99
C TYR A 156 16.46 -14.22 18.99
N LEU A 157 16.27 -15.37 19.66
CA LEU A 157 14.95 -15.99 19.75
C LEU A 157 13.97 -15.07 20.46
N GLU A 158 14.38 -14.50 21.58
CA GLU A 158 13.60 -13.56 22.38
C GLU A 158 13.27 -12.30 21.58
N ALA A 159 14.22 -11.80 20.77
CA ALA A 159 14.01 -10.67 19.88
C ALA A 159 12.92 -10.94 18.82
N TYR A 160 12.98 -12.10 18.17
CA TYR A 160 11.95 -12.50 17.20
C TYR A 160 10.57 -12.68 17.85
N VAL A 161 10.52 -13.29 19.05
CA VAL A 161 9.27 -13.45 19.79
C VAL A 161 8.71 -12.09 20.20
N ALA A 162 9.56 -11.18 20.70
CA ALA A 162 9.14 -9.82 21.07
C ALA A 162 8.58 -9.06 19.85
N ALA A 163 9.28 -9.06 18.72
CA ALA A 163 8.81 -8.45 17.49
C ALA A 163 7.46 -9.05 17.04
N ALA A 164 7.33 -10.38 17.09
CA ALA A 164 6.09 -11.07 16.72
C ALA A 164 4.91 -10.65 17.64
N LEU A 165 5.13 -10.50 18.93
CA LEU A 165 4.11 -10.04 19.89
C LEU A 165 3.70 -8.58 19.59
N VAL A 166 4.64 -7.71 19.24
CA VAL A 166 4.34 -6.32 18.86
C VAL A 166 3.50 -6.28 17.59
N PHE A 167 3.89 -7.01 16.52
CA PHE A 167 3.12 -7.08 15.28
C PHE A 167 1.73 -7.69 15.52
N TRP A 168 1.62 -8.70 16.37
CA TRP A 168 0.34 -9.31 16.75
C TRP A 168 -0.55 -8.31 17.50
N GLY A 169 0.01 -7.55 18.45
CA GLY A 169 -0.71 -6.50 19.17
C GLY A 169 -1.24 -5.41 18.24
N ILE A 170 -0.42 -4.93 17.32
CA ILE A 170 -0.84 -3.97 16.27
C ILE A 170 -1.98 -4.58 15.44
N GLY A 171 -1.87 -5.85 15.07
CA GLY A 171 -2.90 -6.59 14.33
C GLY A 171 -4.25 -6.57 15.04
N ILE A 172 -4.27 -6.93 16.32
CA ILE A 172 -5.51 -6.93 17.13
C ILE A 172 -6.14 -5.52 17.18
N VAL A 173 -5.33 -4.48 17.37
CA VAL A 173 -5.84 -3.10 17.43
C VAL A 173 -6.48 -2.71 16.09
N LEU A 174 -5.84 -2.98 14.96
CA LEU A 174 -6.36 -2.66 13.63
C LEU A 174 -7.63 -3.45 13.30
N GLU A 175 -7.68 -4.73 13.63
CA GLU A 175 -8.89 -5.56 13.44
C GLU A 175 -10.09 -5.09 14.30
N ARG A 176 -9.81 -4.57 15.50
CA ARG A 176 -10.88 -4.03 16.37
C ARG A 176 -11.44 -2.70 15.90
N LEU A 177 -10.71 -1.96 15.06
CA LEU A 177 -11.12 -0.67 14.49
C LEU A 177 -11.90 -0.82 13.18
N SER A 178 -11.92 -2.01 12.59
CA SER A 178 -12.61 -2.36 11.35
C SER A 178 -14.01 -2.91 11.61
#